data_6ea35984d5a63dc78441bf1571fddc5e
#
_entry.id   6ea35984d5a63dc78441bf1571fddc5e
#
_cell.length_a   1.000
_cell.length_b   1.000
_cell.length_c   1.000
_cell.angle_alpha   90.00
_cell.angle_beta   90.00
_cell.angle_gamma   90.00
#
_symmetry.space_group_name_H-M   'P 1'
#
loop_
_entity.id
_entity.type
_entity.pdbx_description
1 polymer ?
#
loop_
_entity_poly.entity_id
_entity_poly.type
_entity_poly.pdbx_seq_one_letter_code
_entity_poly.pdbx_strand_id
1 'polypeptide(L)'
;SISLGSAETTLLKLTTAYSSFVNGGKLVKPIMIDRIQDSEGNTILNNEMRECTNCDQISHLSDKYPKIEDKFEQIFSPETAYQMTSILEGTVQNGTAKNLKDLNLDLAGKTGTTNGNTDTWFIGFTSKLAIGVYVGSDNPKSLGRYETGAKTALPIFKSFVKKAVKKEDARPFKVAKNILMKVIDPVTGKKAEIGTRRTIIEAYKDVKVESLLNQDINNRLKNNNILRFY
;
A
#
# COMPACT_ATOMS: atom_id res chain seq x y z
N SER A 1 14.71 6.29 -16.92
CA SER A 1 15.53 6.19 -15.70
C SER A 1 14.72 6.38 -14.42
N ILE A 2 13.68 7.24 -14.39
CA ILE A 2 12.81 7.45 -13.20
C ILE A 2 12.19 6.13 -12.71
N SER A 3 11.70 5.29 -13.61
CA SER A 3 11.12 3.98 -13.26
C SER A 3 12.12 3.01 -12.61
N LEU A 4 13.41 3.29 -12.72
CA LEU A 4 14.48 2.55 -12.08
C LEU A 4 14.99 3.22 -10.78
N GLY A 5 14.33 4.28 -10.32
CA GLY A 5 14.63 4.93 -9.05
C GLY A 5 15.72 6.00 -9.13
N SER A 6 15.89 6.65 -10.28
CA SER A 6 16.89 7.74 -10.42
C SER A 6 16.39 9.08 -9.88
N ALA A 7 15.13 9.21 -9.48
CA ALA A 7 14.59 10.43 -8.94
C ALA A 7 14.88 10.54 -7.43
N GLU A 8 15.25 11.76 -7.01
CA GLU A 8 15.41 12.07 -5.58
C GLU A 8 14.06 12.17 -4.88
N THR A 9 13.98 11.66 -3.66
CA THR A 9 12.78 11.74 -2.84
C THR A 9 13.14 11.71 -1.35
N THR A 10 12.19 12.04 -0.50
CA THR A 10 12.35 11.92 0.95
C THR A 10 11.79 10.59 1.47
N LEU A 11 12.30 10.11 2.60
CA LEU A 11 11.80 8.91 3.25
C LEU A 11 10.29 8.99 3.51
N LEU A 12 9.81 10.14 3.99
CA LEU A 12 8.40 10.36 4.26
C LEU A 12 7.54 10.24 2.99
N LYS A 13 7.94 10.92 1.90
CA LYS A 13 7.20 10.86 0.62
C LYS A 13 7.13 9.44 0.06
N LEU A 14 8.24 8.71 0.09
CA LEU A 14 8.26 7.35 -0.43
C LEU A 14 7.43 6.40 0.44
N THR A 15 7.54 6.50 1.77
CA THR A 15 6.72 5.70 2.69
C THR A 15 5.23 5.99 2.52
N THR A 16 4.88 7.26 2.34
CA THR A 16 3.50 7.70 2.06
C THR A 16 2.98 7.12 0.74
N ALA A 17 3.79 7.14 -0.33
CA ALA A 17 3.42 6.56 -1.62
C ALA A 17 3.12 5.06 -1.49
N TYR A 18 3.96 4.31 -0.76
CA TYR A 18 3.73 2.89 -0.52
C TYR A 18 2.50 2.62 0.34
N SER A 19 2.18 3.50 1.30
CA SER A 19 0.98 3.35 2.12
C SER A 19 -0.31 3.43 1.30
N SER A 20 -0.30 4.12 0.15
CA SER A 20 -1.44 4.18 -0.76
C SER A 20 -1.80 2.82 -1.36
N PHE A 21 -0.84 1.91 -1.53
CA PHE A 21 -1.15 0.55 -2.01
C PHE A 21 -1.96 -0.22 -0.97
N VAL A 22 -1.55 -0.22 0.30
CA VAL A 22 -2.28 -0.94 1.36
C VAL A 22 -3.57 -0.24 1.76
N ASN A 23 -3.70 1.06 1.48
CA ASN A 23 -4.91 1.85 1.72
C ASN A 23 -5.93 1.80 0.56
N GLY A 24 -5.87 0.76 -0.27
CA GLY A 24 -6.83 0.56 -1.36
C GLY A 24 -6.71 1.57 -2.50
N GLY A 25 -5.53 2.15 -2.71
CA GLY A 25 -5.24 3.10 -3.78
C GLY A 25 -5.60 4.55 -3.50
N LYS A 26 -5.91 4.88 -2.25
CA LYS A 26 -6.22 6.25 -1.83
C LYS A 26 -4.95 7.00 -1.46
N LEU A 27 -4.87 8.28 -1.86
CA LEU A 27 -3.76 9.15 -1.50
C LEU A 27 -3.73 9.39 0.00
N VAL A 28 -2.61 9.05 0.63
CA VAL A 28 -2.39 9.34 2.04
C VAL A 28 -1.70 10.69 2.18
N LYS A 29 -2.26 11.57 3.01
CA LYS A 29 -1.62 12.84 3.40
C LYS A 29 -1.14 12.68 4.84
N PRO A 30 0.19 12.74 5.09
CA PRO A 30 0.70 12.62 6.47
C PRO A 30 0.17 13.76 7.34
N ILE A 31 -0.43 13.43 8.46
CA ILE A 31 -0.92 14.37 9.47
C ILE A 31 -0.04 14.23 10.70
N MET A 32 0.68 15.29 11.06
CA MET A 32 1.55 15.33 12.24
C MET A 32 0.80 15.87 13.46
N ILE A 33 -0.18 16.74 13.22
CA ILE A 33 -1.04 17.32 14.26
C ILE A 33 -2.47 17.06 13.84
N ASP A 34 -3.16 16.22 14.59
CA ASP A 34 -4.55 15.86 14.32
C ASP A 34 -5.51 16.99 14.74
N ARG A 35 -5.33 17.52 15.95
CA ARG A 35 -6.21 18.54 16.53
C ARG A 35 -5.43 19.48 17.46
N ILE A 36 -5.84 20.75 17.46
CA ILE A 36 -5.42 21.74 18.45
C ILE A 36 -6.68 22.30 19.12
N GLN A 37 -6.67 22.35 20.45
CA GLN A 37 -7.74 22.94 21.26
C GLN A 37 -7.16 24.00 22.18
N ASP A 38 -7.96 25.03 22.50
CA ASP A 38 -7.62 26.02 23.52
C ASP A 38 -7.84 25.47 24.93
N SER A 39 -7.57 26.31 25.95
CA SER A 39 -7.76 25.96 27.37
C SER A 39 -9.23 25.76 27.76
N GLU A 40 -10.17 26.21 26.93
CA GLU A 40 -11.62 26.12 27.15
C GLU A 40 -12.22 24.92 26.40
N GLY A 41 -11.38 24.19 25.62
CA GLY A 41 -11.80 22.99 24.83
C GLY A 41 -12.34 23.31 23.45
N ASN A 42 -12.28 24.56 22.98
CA ASN A 42 -12.67 24.92 21.63
C ASN A 42 -11.63 24.42 20.63
N THR A 43 -12.07 23.81 19.56
CA THR A 43 -11.17 23.32 18.51
C THR A 43 -10.70 24.45 17.61
N ILE A 44 -9.40 24.78 17.65
CA ILE A 44 -8.74 25.78 16.80
C ILE A 44 -8.34 25.19 15.46
N LEU A 45 -7.84 23.94 15.46
CA LEU A 45 -7.42 23.21 14.26
C LEU A 45 -8.00 21.80 14.32
N ASN A 46 -8.56 21.35 13.21
CA ASN A 46 -8.98 19.98 13.02
C ASN A 46 -8.55 19.49 11.63
N ASN A 47 -7.66 18.50 11.58
CA ASN A 47 -7.17 17.86 10.38
C ASN A 47 -7.89 16.52 10.06
N GLU A 48 -9.00 16.24 10.76
CA GLU A 48 -9.80 15.04 10.48
C GLU A 48 -10.37 15.09 9.05
N MET A 49 -10.01 14.08 8.26
CA MET A 49 -10.41 13.97 6.85
C MET A 49 -11.67 13.10 6.66
N ARG A 50 -12.21 12.58 7.74
CA ARG A 50 -13.42 11.75 7.71
C ARG A 50 -14.61 12.57 8.16
N GLU A 51 -15.71 12.41 7.46
CA GLU A 51 -17.00 13.00 7.86
C GLU A 51 -17.92 11.92 8.39
N CYS A 52 -18.59 12.23 9.47
CA CYS A 52 -19.61 11.37 10.02
C CYS A 52 -20.99 11.92 9.70
N THR A 53 -21.76 11.14 8.96
CA THR A 53 -23.20 11.41 8.70
C THR A 53 -24.04 10.66 9.74
N ASN A 54 -25.05 11.33 10.29
CA ASN A 54 -25.96 10.81 11.33
C ASN A 54 -25.30 10.48 12.68
N CYS A 55 -24.14 11.07 13.00
CA CYS A 55 -23.49 10.82 14.28
C CYS A 55 -24.18 11.47 15.47
N ASP A 56 -24.90 12.57 15.25
CA ASP A 56 -25.62 13.31 16.30
C ASP A 56 -27.02 12.71 16.59
N GLN A 57 -27.44 11.74 15.78
CA GLN A 57 -28.75 11.09 15.95
C GLN A 57 -28.61 9.84 16.82
N ILE A 58 -28.30 10.00 18.09
CA ILE A 58 -28.38 8.94 19.10
C ILE A 58 -29.88 8.75 19.47
N SER A 59 -30.71 8.37 18.53
CA SER A 59 -32.03 7.86 18.86
C SER A 59 -32.04 6.35 18.60
N HIS A 60 -32.28 5.58 19.65
CA HIS A 60 -32.48 4.12 19.62
C HIS A 60 -33.63 3.67 18.69
N LEU A 61 -34.20 4.58 17.93
CA LEU A 61 -35.38 4.41 17.06
C LEU A 61 -35.12 4.69 15.59
N SER A 62 -33.91 5.07 15.18
CA SER A 62 -33.63 5.27 13.75
C SER A 62 -32.85 4.09 13.18
N ASP A 63 -33.35 3.48 12.10
CA ASP A 63 -32.66 2.45 11.29
C ASP A 63 -31.39 3.00 10.57
N LYS A 64 -30.98 4.22 10.87
CA LYS A 64 -29.85 4.88 10.24
C LYS A 64 -28.61 4.81 11.13
N TYR A 65 -27.75 3.87 10.83
CA TYR A 65 -26.45 3.77 11.49
C TYR A 65 -25.54 4.95 11.11
N PRO A 66 -24.65 5.41 12.03
CA PRO A 66 -23.60 6.36 11.72
C PRO A 66 -22.77 5.88 10.52
N LYS A 67 -22.57 6.73 9.52
CA LYS A 67 -21.74 6.42 8.37
C LYS A 67 -20.54 7.34 8.35
N ILE A 68 -19.35 6.75 8.42
CA ILE A 68 -18.09 7.46 8.31
C ILE A 68 -17.63 7.40 6.86
N GLU A 69 -17.53 8.56 6.23
CA GLU A 69 -17.00 8.72 4.88
C GLU A 69 -15.66 9.43 4.94
N ASP A 70 -14.70 8.94 4.14
CA ASP A 70 -13.43 9.63 3.97
C ASP A 70 -13.43 10.43 2.66
N LYS A 71 -12.71 11.56 2.66
CA LYS A 71 -12.51 12.43 1.50
C LYS A 71 -11.16 12.20 0.81
N PHE A 72 -10.55 11.03 1.01
CA PHE A 72 -9.28 10.73 0.37
C PHE A 72 -9.45 10.58 -1.15
N GLU A 73 -8.53 11.19 -1.87
CA GLU A 73 -8.45 11.08 -3.33
C GLU A 73 -8.06 9.66 -3.74
N GLN A 74 -8.82 9.06 -4.66
CA GLN A 74 -8.50 7.75 -5.24
C GLN A 74 -7.49 7.94 -6.38
N ILE A 75 -6.23 7.53 -6.19
CA ILE A 75 -5.14 7.67 -7.19
C ILE A 75 -4.88 6.37 -7.97
N PHE A 76 -5.23 5.21 -7.40
CA PHE A 76 -5.20 3.92 -8.08
C PHE A 76 -6.53 3.21 -7.86
N SER A 77 -6.95 2.38 -8.82
CA SER A 77 -8.09 1.50 -8.54
C SER A 77 -7.74 0.54 -7.39
N PRO A 78 -8.71 0.14 -6.56
CA PRO A 78 -8.47 -0.82 -5.47
C PRO A 78 -7.84 -2.13 -5.95
N GLU A 79 -8.18 -2.56 -7.16
CA GLU A 79 -7.60 -3.76 -7.78
C GLU A 79 -6.11 -3.56 -8.11
N THR A 80 -5.74 -2.41 -8.69
CA THR A 80 -4.33 -2.09 -8.98
C THR A 80 -3.51 -1.99 -7.69
N ALA A 81 -4.07 -1.34 -6.67
CA ALA A 81 -3.43 -1.22 -5.37
C ALA A 81 -3.21 -2.60 -4.72
N TYR A 82 -4.20 -3.48 -4.80
CA TYR A 82 -4.06 -4.85 -4.29
C TYR A 82 -3.07 -5.68 -5.09
N GLN A 83 -3.05 -5.58 -6.42
CA GLN A 83 -2.04 -6.26 -7.25
C GLN A 83 -0.63 -5.83 -6.88
N MET A 84 -0.39 -4.52 -6.67
CA MET A 84 0.91 -4.03 -6.18
C MET A 84 1.24 -4.56 -4.79
N THR A 85 0.27 -4.61 -3.88
CA THR A 85 0.45 -5.21 -2.55
C THR A 85 0.85 -6.68 -2.65
N SER A 86 0.18 -7.46 -3.48
CA SER A 86 0.48 -8.89 -3.71
C SER A 86 1.89 -9.09 -4.30
N ILE A 87 2.30 -8.27 -5.27
CA ILE A 87 3.66 -8.31 -5.83
C ILE A 87 4.70 -8.00 -4.75
N LEU A 88 4.44 -6.98 -3.92
CA LEU A 88 5.32 -6.59 -2.82
C LEU A 88 5.36 -7.63 -1.70
N GLU A 89 4.27 -8.33 -1.44
CA GLU A 89 4.23 -9.50 -0.56
C GLU A 89 5.10 -10.64 -1.12
N GLY A 90 5.08 -10.84 -2.43
CA GLY A 90 5.93 -11.79 -3.14
C GLY A 90 7.42 -11.58 -2.89
N THR A 91 7.88 -10.34 -2.61
CA THR A 91 9.29 -10.08 -2.24
C THR A 91 9.65 -10.67 -0.88
N VAL A 92 8.70 -10.73 0.04
CA VAL A 92 8.85 -11.37 1.35
C VAL A 92 8.75 -12.89 1.20
N GLN A 93 7.82 -13.36 0.39
CA GLN A 93 7.61 -14.79 0.23
C GLN A 93 8.75 -15.48 -0.54
N ASN A 94 9.26 -14.87 -1.59
CA ASN A 94 10.20 -15.53 -2.51
C ASN A 94 11.39 -14.65 -2.93
N GLY A 95 11.42 -13.39 -2.50
CA GLY A 95 12.36 -12.38 -3.00
C GLY A 95 13.43 -11.95 -2.00
N THR A 96 13.86 -10.69 -2.16
CA THR A 96 14.97 -10.09 -1.41
C THR A 96 14.67 -9.87 0.09
N ALA A 97 13.40 -9.91 0.48
CA ALA A 97 12.95 -9.72 1.86
C ALA A 97 12.54 -11.02 2.57
N LYS A 98 12.93 -12.19 2.05
CA LYS A 98 12.56 -13.51 2.61
C LYS A 98 12.93 -13.70 4.10
N ASN A 99 13.90 -12.95 4.61
CA ASN A 99 14.30 -12.96 6.02
C ASN A 99 13.21 -12.42 6.97
N LEU A 100 12.12 -11.85 6.44
CA LEU A 100 10.97 -11.42 7.25
C LEU A 100 9.96 -12.56 7.50
N LYS A 101 10.05 -13.67 6.80
CA LYS A 101 9.09 -14.81 6.92
C LYS A 101 9.03 -15.39 8.34
N ASP A 102 10.13 -15.37 9.07
CA ASP A 102 10.19 -15.89 10.44
C ASP A 102 9.37 -15.05 11.45
N LEU A 103 8.93 -13.85 11.05
CA LEU A 103 8.01 -13.06 11.88
C LEU A 103 6.58 -13.64 11.88
N ASN A 104 6.22 -14.49 10.90
CA ASN A 104 4.88 -15.05 10.71
C ASN A 104 3.78 -13.96 10.69
N LEU A 105 4.04 -12.90 9.93
CA LEU A 105 3.16 -11.77 9.70
C LEU A 105 2.94 -11.58 8.20
N ASP A 106 1.77 -11.09 7.82
CA ASP A 106 1.52 -10.64 6.45
C ASP A 106 2.23 -9.31 6.23
N LEU A 107 3.35 -9.39 5.52
CA LEU A 107 4.25 -8.28 5.24
C LEU A 107 4.49 -8.16 3.74
N ALA A 108 4.49 -6.94 3.27
CA ALA A 108 4.88 -6.58 1.93
C ALA A 108 5.94 -5.48 1.95
N GLY A 109 6.79 -5.39 0.94
CA GLY A 109 7.79 -4.33 0.90
C GLY A 109 8.82 -4.51 -0.20
N LYS A 110 9.73 -3.54 -0.29
CA LYS A 110 10.77 -3.51 -1.32
C LYS A 110 12.08 -2.94 -0.78
N THR A 111 13.17 -3.60 -1.12
CA THR A 111 14.52 -3.09 -0.92
C THR A 111 14.88 -2.08 -2.00
N GLY A 112 15.65 -1.05 -1.64
CA GLY A 112 16.35 -0.15 -2.56
C GLY A 112 17.85 -0.13 -2.25
N THR A 113 18.67 0.02 -3.28
CA THR A 113 20.11 0.21 -3.16
C THR A 113 20.57 1.09 -4.30
N THR A 114 21.22 2.20 -4.01
CA THR A 114 21.79 3.10 -5.02
C THR A 114 23.03 2.52 -5.67
N ASN A 115 23.38 2.99 -6.84
CA ASN A 115 24.63 2.65 -7.49
C ASN A 115 25.80 3.04 -6.57
N GLY A 116 26.78 2.15 -6.43
CA GLY A 116 27.89 2.36 -5.52
C GLY A 116 27.60 2.07 -4.04
N ASN A 117 26.40 1.59 -3.71
CA ASN A 117 25.98 1.26 -2.33
C ASN A 117 26.14 2.43 -1.35
N THR A 118 25.80 3.66 -1.79
CA THR A 118 25.87 4.85 -0.94
C THR A 118 24.65 4.98 -0.04
N ASP A 119 23.50 4.50 -0.55
CA ASP A 119 22.23 4.57 0.15
C ASP A 119 21.47 3.25 0.04
N THR A 120 20.88 2.84 1.12
CA THR A 120 20.06 1.63 1.19
C THR A 120 18.71 1.94 1.81
N TRP A 121 17.67 1.34 1.22
CA TRP A 121 16.30 1.57 1.57
C TRP A 121 15.57 0.27 1.82
N PHE A 122 14.62 0.30 2.72
CA PHE A 122 13.55 -0.68 2.79
C PHE A 122 12.25 0.03 3.12
N ILE A 123 11.26 -0.08 2.23
CA ILE A 123 9.89 0.36 2.51
C ILE A 123 9.05 -0.90 2.60
N GLY A 124 8.35 -1.07 3.71
CA GLY A 124 7.47 -2.20 3.92
C GLY A 124 6.25 -1.83 4.74
N PHE A 125 5.26 -2.68 4.71
CA PHE A 125 4.01 -2.44 5.41
C PHE A 125 3.30 -3.73 5.82
N THR A 126 2.48 -3.61 6.86
CA THR A 126 1.40 -4.52 7.23
C THR A 126 0.07 -3.95 6.71
N SER A 127 -1.04 -4.60 7.00
CA SER A 127 -2.38 -4.05 6.70
C SER A 127 -2.72 -2.76 7.46
N LYS A 128 -1.94 -2.39 8.50
CA LYS A 128 -2.20 -1.24 9.36
C LYS A 128 -1.07 -0.22 9.46
N LEU A 129 0.16 -0.60 9.11
CA LEU A 129 1.34 0.21 9.38
C LEU A 129 2.30 0.19 8.19
N ALA A 130 2.65 1.36 7.66
CA ALA A 130 3.70 1.53 6.67
C ALA A 130 4.95 2.08 7.35
N ILE A 131 6.11 1.50 7.03
CA ILE A 131 7.40 1.79 7.66
C ILE A 131 8.44 1.97 6.57
N GLY A 132 9.15 3.08 6.61
CA GLY A 132 10.31 3.34 5.76
C GLY A 132 11.58 3.33 6.58
N VAL A 133 12.63 2.71 6.05
CA VAL A 133 13.98 2.73 6.60
C VAL A 133 14.94 3.18 5.53
N TYR A 134 15.75 4.16 5.87
CA TYR A 134 16.86 4.68 5.07
C TYR A 134 18.15 4.58 5.85
N VAL A 135 19.20 4.14 5.18
CA VAL A 135 20.56 4.14 5.71
C VAL A 135 21.47 4.72 4.64
N GLY A 136 22.12 5.81 4.98
CA GLY A 136 22.99 6.56 4.07
C GLY A 136 23.75 7.65 4.82
N SER A 137 24.47 8.49 4.10
CA SER A 137 25.22 9.62 4.63
C SER A 137 24.96 10.88 3.80
N ASP A 138 24.90 12.04 4.44
CA ASP A 138 24.74 13.35 3.77
C ASP A 138 25.89 13.62 2.76
N ASN A 139 27.08 13.13 3.06
CA ASN A 139 28.16 13.03 2.09
C ASN A 139 28.18 11.62 1.50
N PRO A 140 27.73 11.43 0.24
CA PRO A 140 27.61 10.11 -0.36
C PRO A 140 28.93 9.34 -0.33
N LYS A 141 29.02 8.36 0.55
CA LYS A 141 30.15 7.44 0.65
C LYS A 141 29.59 6.03 0.62
N SER A 142 30.31 5.11 -0.05
CA SER A 142 29.91 3.72 -0.07
C SER A 142 29.82 3.16 1.35
N LEU A 143 28.68 2.53 1.66
CA LEU A 143 28.49 1.79 2.91
C LEU A 143 29.29 0.49 2.94
N GLY A 144 29.81 0.05 1.80
CA GLY A 144 30.57 -1.15 1.62
C GLY A 144 30.15 -1.95 0.39
N ARG A 145 31.06 -2.74 -0.18
CA ARG A 145 30.87 -3.44 -1.46
C ARG A 145 29.62 -4.33 -1.53
N TYR A 146 29.18 -4.88 -0.38
CA TYR A 146 28.04 -5.81 -0.31
C TYR A 146 26.90 -5.27 0.55
N GLU A 147 26.97 -4.01 0.95
CA GLU A 147 25.93 -3.39 1.75
C GLU A 147 24.73 -3.00 0.86
N THR A 148 23.64 -3.73 1.02
CA THR A 148 22.42 -3.58 0.24
C THR A 148 21.24 -3.32 1.17
N GLY A 149 20.11 -2.87 0.63
CA GLY A 149 18.90 -2.69 1.41
C GLY A 149 18.46 -3.95 2.18
N ALA A 150 18.77 -5.13 1.64
CA ALA A 150 18.50 -6.41 2.33
C ALA A 150 19.43 -6.67 3.53
N LYS A 151 20.64 -6.10 3.54
CA LYS A 151 21.63 -6.30 4.60
C LYS A 151 21.61 -5.20 5.66
N THR A 152 21.29 -3.98 5.29
CA THR A 152 21.35 -2.81 6.18
C THR A 152 19.96 -2.33 6.61
N ALA A 153 19.12 -1.90 5.68
CA ALA A 153 17.80 -1.33 6.00
C ALA A 153 16.78 -2.39 6.47
N LEU A 154 16.77 -3.58 5.85
CA LEU A 154 15.83 -4.65 6.18
C LEU A 154 15.94 -5.16 7.63
N PRO A 155 17.15 -5.39 8.22
CA PRO A 155 17.26 -5.80 9.62
C PRO A 155 16.70 -4.77 10.60
N ILE A 156 16.85 -3.47 10.31
CA ILE A 156 16.29 -2.38 11.11
C ILE A 156 14.78 -2.43 11.06
N PHE A 157 14.21 -2.54 9.84
CA PHE A 157 12.76 -2.74 9.64
C PHE A 157 12.26 -3.95 10.43
N LYS A 158 12.94 -5.10 10.30
CA LYS A 158 12.59 -6.35 11.00
C LYS A 158 12.55 -6.17 12.51
N SER A 159 13.60 -5.54 13.08
CA SER A 159 13.69 -5.26 14.50
C SER A 159 12.56 -4.36 14.99
N PHE A 160 12.23 -3.33 14.20
CA PHE A 160 11.12 -2.43 14.51
C PHE A 160 9.78 -3.17 14.49
N VAL A 161 9.47 -3.89 13.41
CA VAL A 161 8.21 -4.66 13.28
C VAL A 161 8.04 -5.64 14.43
N LYS A 162 9.10 -6.37 14.80
CA LYS A 162 9.08 -7.32 15.91
C LYS A 162 8.66 -6.69 17.24
N LYS A 163 8.97 -5.41 17.44
CA LYS A 163 8.63 -4.66 18.67
C LYS A 163 7.30 -3.92 18.58
N ALA A 164 6.98 -3.35 17.41
CA ALA A 164 5.85 -2.45 17.22
C ALA A 164 4.55 -3.16 16.82
N VAL A 165 4.64 -4.32 16.15
CA VAL A 165 3.46 -5.03 15.65
C VAL A 165 3.14 -6.20 16.56
N LYS A 166 1.99 -6.14 17.22
CA LYS A 166 1.47 -7.26 18.00
C LYS A 166 0.82 -8.29 17.07
N LYS A 167 0.92 -9.58 17.40
CA LYS A 167 0.32 -10.66 16.61
C LYS A 167 -1.20 -10.51 16.43
N GLU A 168 -1.88 -10.01 17.43
CA GLU A 168 -3.32 -9.72 17.40
C GLU A 168 -3.71 -8.60 16.41
N ASP A 169 -2.76 -7.74 16.06
CA ASP A 169 -2.93 -6.67 15.07
C ASP A 169 -2.56 -7.11 13.65
N ALA A 170 -1.90 -8.25 13.52
CA ALA A 170 -1.56 -8.83 12.23
C ALA A 170 -2.82 -9.35 11.53
N ARG A 171 -3.24 -8.64 10.50
CA ARG A 171 -4.38 -9.01 9.66
C ARG A 171 -3.92 -9.18 8.23
N PRO A 172 -4.50 -10.10 7.46
CA PRO A 172 -4.19 -10.24 6.05
C PRO A 172 -4.54 -8.95 5.29
N PHE A 173 -3.87 -8.76 4.16
CA PHE A 173 -4.19 -7.67 3.26
C PHE A 173 -5.60 -7.85 2.69
N LYS A 174 -6.36 -6.74 2.65
CA LYS A 174 -7.74 -6.76 2.16
C LYS A 174 -7.77 -6.93 0.64
N VAL A 175 -8.29 -8.05 0.19
CA VAL A 175 -8.48 -8.32 -1.25
C VAL A 175 -9.55 -7.40 -1.82
N ALA A 176 -9.28 -6.77 -2.96
CA ALA A 176 -10.28 -5.96 -3.67
C ALA A 176 -11.36 -6.86 -4.31
N LYS A 177 -12.59 -6.32 -4.46
CA LYS A 177 -13.76 -7.10 -4.88
C LYS A 177 -13.60 -7.82 -6.23
N ASN A 178 -12.92 -7.16 -7.18
CA ASN A 178 -12.78 -7.67 -8.56
C ASN A 178 -11.40 -8.31 -8.80
N ILE A 179 -10.85 -8.95 -7.77
CA ILE A 179 -9.61 -9.71 -7.87
C ILE A 179 -9.91 -11.21 -7.87
N LEU A 180 -9.32 -11.89 -8.83
CA LEU A 180 -9.30 -13.36 -8.94
C LEU A 180 -7.92 -13.86 -8.54
N MET A 181 -7.84 -14.67 -7.50
CA MET A 181 -6.61 -15.34 -7.09
C MET A 181 -6.43 -16.61 -7.94
N LYS A 182 -5.32 -16.70 -8.68
CA LYS A 182 -5.03 -17.83 -9.55
C LYS A 182 -3.72 -18.49 -9.14
N VAL A 183 -3.73 -19.82 -9.14
CA VAL A 183 -2.51 -20.61 -8.98
C VAL A 183 -1.83 -20.72 -10.32
N ILE A 184 -0.60 -20.21 -10.40
CA ILE A 184 0.18 -20.20 -11.64
C ILE A 184 1.54 -20.88 -11.46
N ASP A 185 2.10 -21.31 -12.55
CA ASP A 185 3.51 -21.69 -12.66
C ASP A 185 4.36 -20.41 -12.79
N PRO A 186 5.27 -20.11 -11.85
CA PRO A 186 6.05 -18.88 -11.89
C PRO A 186 7.07 -18.82 -13.04
N VAL A 187 7.35 -19.93 -13.70
CA VAL A 187 8.30 -19.99 -14.83
C VAL A 187 7.60 -19.61 -16.12
N THR A 188 6.41 -20.16 -16.33
CA THR A 188 5.66 -19.96 -17.59
C THR A 188 4.62 -18.83 -17.50
N GLY A 189 4.25 -18.40 -16.29
CA GLY A 189 3.18 -17.44 -16.03
C GLY A 189 1.77 -17.98 -16.33
N LYS A 190 1.64 -19.25 -16.74
CA LYS A 190 0.37 -19.88 -17.06
C LYS A 190 -0.29 -20.50 -15.83
N LYS A 191 -1.59 -20.80 -15.93
CA LYS A 191 -2.30 -21.56 -14.90
C LYS A 191 -1.53 -22.85 -14.61
N ALA A 192 -1.31 -23.14 -13.34
CA ALA A 192 -0.62 -24.36 -12.92
C ALA A 192 -1.48 -25.60 -13.26
N GLU A 193 -0.82 -26.63 -13.75
CA GLU A 193 -1.41 -27.94 -14.02
C GLU A 193 -1.07 -28.93 -12.90
N ILE A 194 -1.77 -30.07 -12.86
CA ILE A 194 -1.48 -31.14 -11.92
C ILE A 194 -0.03 -31.62 -12.18
N GLY A 195 0.80 -31.62 -11.14
CA GLY A 195 2.21 -32.00 -11.25
C GLY A 195 3.19 -30.84 -11.45
N THR A 196 2.73 -29.59 -11.52
CA THR A 196 3.61 -28.42 -11.51
C THR A 196 4.44 -28.40 -10.23
N ARG A 197 5.77 -28.45 -10.36
CA ARG A 197 6.70 -28.59 -9.20
C ARG A 197 6.66 -27.40 -8.25
N ARG A 198 6.44 -26.19 -8.76
CA ARG A 198 6.38 -24.96 -7.99
C ARG A 198 5.22 -24.14 -8.48
N THR A 199 4.42 -23.68 -7.54
CA THR A 199 3.28 -22.80 -7.85
C THR A 199 3.33 -21.57 -6.97
N ILE A 200 2.77 -20.47 -7.47
CA ILE A 200 2.51 -19.25 -6.70
C ILE A 200 1.05 -18.85 -6.89
N ILE A 201 0.55 -18.06 -5.97
CA ILE A 201 -0.78 -17.45 -6.09
C ILE A 201 -0.59 -16.02 -6.57
N GLU A 202 -1.25 -15.68 -7.67
CA GLU A 202 -1.20 -14.36 -8.27
C GLU A 202 -2.58 -13.71 -8.33
N ALA A 203 -2.60 -12.39 -8.14
CA ALA A 203 -3.80 -11.57 -8.15
C ALA A 203 -4.07 -11.01 -9.55
N TYR A 204 -5.18 -11.42 -10.16
CA TYR A 204 -5.61 -10.95 -11.47
C TYR A 204 -6.86 -10.08 -11.34
N LYS A 205 -6.94 -9.01 -12.12
CA LYS A 205 -8.21 -8.29 -12.29
C LYS A 205 -9.20 -9.16 -13.04
N ASP A 206 -10.46 -9.14 -12.63
CA ASP A 206 -11.52 -9.76 -13.42
C ASP A 206 -11.85 -8.89 -14.63
N VAL A 207 -11.28 -9.25 -15.76
CA VAL A 207 -11.43 -8.51 -17.04
C VAL A 207 -12.89 -8.44 -17.50
N LYS A 208 -13.73 -9.43 -17.16
CA LYS A 208 -15.15 -9.41 -17.51
C LYS A 208 -15.89 -8.26 -16.82
N VAL A 209 -15.60 -8.04 -15.53
CA VAL A 209 -16.19 -6.92 -14.77
C VAL A 209 -15.63 -5.59 -15.28
N GLU A 210 -14.34 -5.50 -15.58
CA GLU A 210 -13.71 -4.28 -16.11
C GLU A 210 -14.29 -3.89 -17.48
N SER A 211 -14.54 -4.86 -18.37
CA SER A 211 -15.16 -4.62 -19.68
C SER A 211 -16.62 -4.11 -19.55
N LEU A 212 -17.38 -4.64 -18.60
CA LEU A 212 -18.74 -4.21 -18.33
C LEU A 212 -18.78 -2.80 -17.73
N LEU A 213 -17.88 -2.50 -16.78
CA LEU A 213 -17.77 -1.16 -16.20
C LEU A 213 -17.35 -0.12 -17.25
N ASN A 214 -16.39 -0.44 -18.11
CA ASN A 214 -15.96 0.45 -19.18
C ASN A 214 -17.07 0.68 -20.22
N GLN A 215 -17.89 -0.33 -20.52
CA GLN A 215 -19.08 -0.17 -21.36
C GLN A 215 -20.12 0.73 -20.70
N ASP A 216 -20.37 0.57 -19.41
CA ASP A 216 -21.31 1.41 -18.66
C ASP A 216 -20.83 2.86 -18.57
N ILE A 217 -19.56 3.10 -18.31
CA ILE A 217 -18.94 4.44 -18.32
C ILE A 217 -19.04 5.07 -19.70
N ASN A 218 -18.70 4.34 -20.77
CA ASN A 218 -18.77 4.83 -22.13
C ASN A 218 -20.22 5.13 -22.56
N ASN A 219 -21.18 4.33 -22.12
CA ASN A 219 -22.61 4.57 -22.36
C ASN A 219 -23.10 5.82 -21.61
N ARG A 220 -22.67 6.02 -20.35
CA ARG A 220 -22.99 7.22 -19.57
C ARG A 220 -22.39 8.49 -20.18
N LEU A 221 -21.13 8.42 -20.64
CA LEU A 221 -20.45 9.54 -21.32
C LEU A 221 -21.15 9.90 -22.65
N LYS A 222 -21.59 8.91 -23.44
CA LYS A 222 -22.34 9.12 -24.66
C LYS A 222 -23.73 9.73 -24.40
N ASN A 223 -24.41 9.28 -23.36
CA ASN A 223 -25.75 9.76 -23.02
C ASN A 223 -25.77 11.15 -22.38
N ASN A 224 -24.66 11.58 -21.75
CA ASN A 224 -24.58 12.86 -21.05
C ASN A 224 -24.09 14.04 -21.90
N ASN A 225 -23.91 13.87 -23.21
CA ASN A 225 -23.54 14.97 -24.15
C ASN A 225 -22.32 15.84 -23.67
N ILE A 226 -21.40 15.30 -22.88
CA ILE A 226 -20.27 16.06 -22.33
C ILE A 226 -19.09 16.20 -23.33
N LEU A 227 -19.21 15.65 -24.53
CA LEU A 227 -18.23 15.82 -25.61
C LEU A 227 -18.66 16.89 -26.62
N ARG A 228 -18.93 18.09 -26.14
CA ARG A 228 -18.95 19.29 -26.97
C ARG A 228 -18.19 20.40 -26.25
N PHE A 229 -16.88 20.29 -26.18
CA PHE A 229 -15.93 21.40 -25.99
C PHE A 229 -14.52 20.77 -25.94
N TYR A 230 -13.99 20.58 -27.15
CA TYR A 230 -12.60 20.85 -27.57
C TYR A 230 -12.55 20.55 -29.06
#